data_79da298ed057018f9360396e2e83188e
#
_entry.id   79da298ed057018f9360396e2e83188e
#
_cell.length_a   1.000
_cell.length_b   1.000
_cell.length_c   1.000
_cell.angle_alpha   90.00
_cell.angle_beta   90.00
_cell.angle_gamma   90.00
#
_symmetry.space_group_name_H-M   'P 1'
#
loop_
_entity.id
_entity.type
_entity.pdbx_description
1 polymer ?
#
loop_
_entity_poly.entity_id
_entity_poly.type
_entity_poly.pdbx_seq_one_letter_code
_entity_poly.pdbx_strand_id
1 'polypeptide(L)'
;MASNSRSVYLAGPLGFSELGRAGQSALAALARDLGYEVIDPFALAPPGEIERIARLSSLDAQREAWRLLNRQIGETNMRAIDGCGLVLAVLDGVDVDSGA
;
A
#
# COMPACT_ATOMS: atom_id res chain seq x y z
N MET A 1 16.33 14.12 -5.36
CA MET A 1 15.33 14.21 -6.44
C MET A 1 14.13 14.98 -5.93
N ALA A 2 13.58 15.86 -6.70
CA ALA A 2 12.40 16.63 -6.32
C ALA A 2 11.17 15.72 -6.23
N SER A 3 10.28 16.00 -5.28
CA SER A 3 9.01 15.33 -5.18
C SER A 3 8.14 15.60 -6.41
N ASN A 4 7.36 14.62 -6.83
CA ASN A 4 6.34 14.82 -7.84
C ASN A 4 5.13 15.49 -7.18
N SER A 5 4.96 16.81 -7.40
CA SER A 5 3.88 17.58 -6.77
C SER A 5 2.47 17.16 -7.22
N ARG A 6 2.38 16.40 -8.30
CA ARG A 6 1.10 15.89 -8.81
C ARG A 6 0.85 14.43 -8.46
N SER A 7 1.66 13.83 -7.62
CA SER A 7 1.41 12.48 -7.13
C SER A 7 0.72 12.51 -5.78
N VAL A 8 -0.19 11.55 -5.58
CA VAL A 8 -0.90 11.35 -4.32
C VAL A 8 -0.76 9.92 -3.86
N TYR A 9 -0.35 9.75 -2.61
CA TYR A 9 -0.27 8.46 -1.94
C TYR A 9 -1.56 8.22 -1.17
N LEU A 10 -2.24 7.11 -1.43
CA LEU A 10 -3.50 6.76 -0.78
C LEU A 10 -3.22 5.94 0.48
N ALA A 11 -3.45 6.53 1.65
CA ALA A 11 -3.25 5.88 2.93
C ALA A 11 -4.58 5.52 3.58
N GLY A 12 -4.62 4.40 4.30
CA GLY A 12 -5.79 4.00 5.07
C GLY A 12 -6.11 2.51 4.94
N PRO A 13 -7.16 2.05 5.64
CA PRO A 13 -7.44 0.62 5.75
C PRO A 13 -8.32 0.04 4.63
N LEU A 14 -8.72 0.83 3.64
CA LEU A 14 -9.72 0.39 2.65
C LEU A 14 -9.29 -0.84 1.85
N GLY A 15 -7.99 -1.01 1.59
CA GLY A 15 -7.48 -2.12 0.81
C GLY A 15 -7.57 -3.50 1.49
N PHE A 16 -7.93 -3.53 2.78
CA PHE A 16 -8.00 -4.77 3.54
C PHE A 16 -9.35 -5.51 3.38
N SER A 17 -10.31 -4.96 2.66
CA SER A 17 -11.58 -5.62 2.39
C SER A 17 -12.01 -5.43 0.95
N GLU A 18 -12.88 -6.30 0.44
CA GLU A 18 -13.42 -6.15 -0.92
C GLU A 18 -14.20 -4.86 -1.09
N LEU A 19 -15.05 -4.54 -0.13
CA LEU A 19 -15.85 -3.32 -0.17
C LEU A 19 -14.96 -2.09 -0.08
N GLY A 20 -13.95 -2.14 0.79
CA GLY A 20 -12.98 -1.06 0.93
C GLY A 20 -12.15 -0.88 -0.34
N ARG A 21 -11.75 -1.97 -1.00
CA ARG A 21 -11.01 -1.88 -2.27
C ARG A 21 -11.81 -1.21 -3.38
N ALA A 22 -13.13 -1.45 -3.42
CA ALA A 22 -13.99 -0.74 -4.36
C ALA A 22 -13.99 0.76 -4.08
N GLY A 23 -14.06 1.17 -2.81
CA GLY A 23 -13.94 2.55 -2.39
C GLY A 23 -12.59 3.16 -2.72
N GLN A 24 -11.51 2.41 -2.49
CA GLN A 24 -10.14 2.81 -2.83
C GLN A 24 -10.00 3.06 -4.33
N SER A 25 -10.55 2.17 -5.16
CA SER A 25 -10.53 2.32 -6.61
C SER A 25 -11.30 3.56 -7.07
N ALA A 26 -12.43 3.86 -6.43
CA ALA A 26 -13.21 5.05 -6.73
C ALA A 26 -12.44 6.34 -6.38
N LEU A 27 -11.76 6.36 -5.24
CA LEU A 27 -10.91 7.49 -4.85
C LEU A 27 -9.73 7.66 -5.81
N ALA A 28 -9.12 6.57 -6.21
CA ALA A 28 -8.03 6.60 -7.18
C ALA A 28 -8.49 7.17 -8.53
N ALA A 29 -9.65 6.74 -9.01
CA ALA A 29 -10.23 7.26 -10.25
C ALA A 29 -10.51 8.75 -10.15
N LEU A 30 -11.08 9.22 -9.05
CA LEU A 30 -11.35 10.62 -8.82
C LEU A 30 -10.06 11.45 -8.82
N ALA A 31 -9.02 10.97 -8.13
CA ALA A 31 -7.73 11.66 -8.08
C ALA A 31 -7.10 11.75 -9.48
N ARG A 32 -7.18 10.68 -10.28
CA ARG A 32 -6.68 10.69 -11.67
C ARG A 32 -7.46 11.68 -12.53
N ASP A 33 -8.78 11.76 -12.35
CA ASP A 33 -9.62 12.73 -13.08
C ASP A 33 -9.24 14.17 -12.74
N LEU A 34 -8.74 14.41 -11.52
CA LEU A 34 -8.25 15.71 -11.09
C LEU A 34 -6.80 15.98 -11.52
N GLY A 35 -6.18 15.07 -12.25
CA GLY A 35 -4.85 15.25 -12.80
C GLY A 35 -3.71 14.73 -11.92
N TYR A 36 -4.01 13.94 -10.88
CA TYR A 36 -2.99 13.37 -10.02
C TYR A 36 -2.53 12.01 -10.51
N GLU A 37 -1.25 11.71 -10.32
CA GLU A 37 -0.72 10.36 -10.38
C GLU A 37 -0.98 9.68 -9.04
N VAL A 38 -1.62 8.53 -9.06
CA VAL A 38 -2.03 7.84 -7.83
C VAL A 38 -1.03 6.75 -7.47
N ILE A 39 -0.57 6.78 -6.22
CA ILE A 39 0.25 5.73 -5.63
C ILE A 39 -0.62 4.95 -4.65
N ASP A 40 -0.95 3.71 -5.00
CA ASP A 40 -1.74 2.81 -4.16
C ASP A 40 -0.78 1.85 -3.47
N PRO A 41 -0.66 1.91 -2.12
CA PRO A 41 0.28 1.05 -1.40
C PRO A 41 -0.02 -0.44 -1.57
N PHE A 42 -1.26 -0.82 -1.83
CA PHE A 42 -1.63 -2.22 -2.04
C PHE A 42 -1.16 -2.75 -3.41
N ALA A 43 -0.80 -1.87 -4.32
CA ALA A 43 -0.25 -2.24 -5.63
C ALA A 43 1.29 -2.28 -5.64
N LEU A 44 1.96 -1.89 -4.56
CA LEU A 44 3.42 -1.81 -4.50
C LEU A 44 4.08 -3.13 -4.12
N ALA A 45 3.33 -4.10 -3.58
CA ALA A 45 3.87 -5.40 -3.22
C ALA A 45 4.26 -6.19 -4.46
N PRO A 46 5.42 -6.89 -4.45
CA PRO A 46 5.81 -7.72 -5.60
C PRO A 46 4.77 -8.81 -5.87
N PRO A 47 4.33 -9.00 -7.13
CA PRO A 47 3.35 -10.03 -7.44
C PRO A 47 3.89 -11.44 -7.18
N GLY A 48 3.04 -12.34 -6.69
CA GLY A 48 3.39 -13.73 -6.46
C GLY A 48 4.14 -14.03 -5.17
N GLU A 49 4.55 -13.02 -4.41
CA GLU A 49 5.33 -13.24 -3.18
C GLU A 49 4.52 -13.92 -2.08
N ILE A 50 3.26 -13.55 -1.93
CA ILE A 50 2.39 -14.16 -0.91
C ILE A 50 2.19 -15.65 -1.21
N GLU A 51 1.93 -15.99 -2.47
CA GLU A 51 1.77 -17.37 -2.91
C GLU A 51 3.07 -18.16 -2.74
N ARG A 52 4.21 -17.55 -3.04
CA ARG A 52 5.52 -18.17 -2.85
C ARG A 52 5.75 -18.54 -1.38
N ILE A 53 5.46 -17.61 -0.47
CA ILE A 53 5.64 -17.84 0.97
C ILE A 53 4.70 -18.94 1.45
N ALA A 54 3.46 -18.96 0.99
CA ALA A 54 2.48 -19.98 1.38
C ALA A 54 2.91 -21.41 0.98
N ARG A 55 3.77 -21.54 -0.02
CA ARG A 55 4.28 -22.83 -0.48
C ARG A 55 5.53 -23.32 0.25
N LEU A 56 6.11 -22.52 1.13
CA LEU A 56 7.27 -22.94 1.91
C LEU A 56 6.88 -24.05 2.89
N SER A 57 7.76 -25.04 3.02
CA SER A 57 7.43 -26.29 3.72
C SER A 57 7.50 -26.18 5.25
N SER A 58 8.22 -25.19 5.78
CA SER A 58 8.34 -25.05 7.24
C SER A 58 7.75 -23.73 7.72
N LEU A 59 7.21 -23.75 8.95
CA LEU A 59 6.68 -22.55 9.58
C LEU A 59 7.78 -21.51 9.82
N ASP A 60 8.98 -21.95 10.20
CA ASP A 60 10.10 -21.05 10.42
C ASP A 60 10.54 -20.35 9.14
N ALA A 61 10.56 -21.08 8.03
CA ALA A 61 10.87 -20.51 6.72
C ALA A 61 9.80 -19.50 6.30
N GLN A 62 8.52 -19.80 6.55
CA GLN A 62 7.43 -18.88 6.26
C GLN A 62 7.54 -17.59 7.08
N ARG A 63 7.80 -17.70 8.38
CA ARG A 63 7.97 -16.53 9.26
C ARG A 63 9.11 -15.63 8.82
N GLU A 64 10.25 -16.21 8.47
CA GLU A 64 11.39 -15.44 8.00
C GLU A 64 11.09 -14.75 6.66
N ALA A 65 10.43 -15.45 5.73
CA ALA A 65 10.04 -14.89 4.45
C ALA A 65 9.05 -13.74 4.63
N TRP A 66 8.08 -13.86 5.54
CA TRP A 66 7.14 -12.79 5.86
C TRP A 66 7.86 -11.57 6.45
N ARG A 67 8.81 -11.81 7.35
CA ARG A 67 9.59 -10.73 7.95
C ARG A 67 10.33 -9.93 6.89
N LEU A 68 10.98 -10.61 5.95
CA LEU A 68 11.71 -9.95 4.87
C LEU A 68 10.78 -9.21 3.91
N LEU A 69 9.65 -9.81 3.55
CA LEU A 69 8.67 -9.18 2.67
C LEU A 69 8.06 -7.93 3.32
N ASN A 70 7.69 -8.01 4.59
CA ASN A 70 7.13 -6.88 5.32
C ASN A 70 8.12 -5.72 5.40
N ARG A 71 9.41 -6.00 5.61
CA ARG A 71 10.45 -4.97 5.59
C ARG A 71 10.52 -4.31 4.20
N GLN A 72 10.51 -5.10 3.14
CA GLN A 72 10.57 -4.59 1.77
C GLN A 72 9.36 -3.72 1.45
N ILE A 73 8.16 -4.17 1.82
CA ILE A 73 6.93 -3.40 1.62
C ILE A 73 7.00 -2.08 2.39
N GLY A 74 7.44 -2.11 3.65
CA GLY A 74 7.57 -0.92 4.47
C GLY A 74 8.54 0.09 3.87
N GLU A 75 9.71 -0.37 3.40
CA GLU A 75 10.69 0.51 2.75
C GLU A 75 10.15 1.10 1.45
N THR A 76 9.45 0.30 0.65
CA THR A 76 8.83 0.77 -0.60
C THR A 76 7.78 1.84 -0.32
N ASN A 77 6.93 1.62 0.69
CA ASN A 77 5.92 2.59 1.08
C ASN A 77 6.55 3.89 1.60
N MET A 78 7.60 3.81 2.39
CA MET A 78 8.31 4.99 2.88
C MET A 78 8.88 5.82 1.73
N ARG A 79 9.49 5.16 0.74
CA ARG A 79 10.01 5.87 -0.45
C ARG A 79 8.89 6.52 -1.25
N ALA A 80 7.74 5.85 -1.37
CA ALA A 80 6.59 6.38 -2.08
C ALA A 80 6.04 7.62 -1.38
N ILE A 81 5.94 7.60 -0.05
CA ILE A 81 5.50 8.76 0.73
C ILE A 81 6.48 9.92 0.59
N ASP A 82 7.78 9.64 0.71
CA ASP A 82 8.81 10.68 0.58
C ASP A 82 8.81 11.33 -0.81
N GLY A 83 8.50 10.56 -1.85
CA GLY A 83 8.52 11.04 -3.23
C GLY A 83 7.21 11.65 -3.71
N CYS A 84 6.10 11.50 -2.97
CA CYS A 84 4.81 12.02 -3.41
C CYS A 84 4.62 13.49 -3.07
N GLY A 85 3.67 14.14 -3.77
CA GLY A 85 3.31 15.52 -3.49
C GLY A 85 2.26 15.66 -2.41
N LEU A 86 1.39 14.67 -2.26
CA LEU A 86 0.28 14.67 -1.30
C LEU A 86 0.07 13.27 -0.73
N VAL A 87 -0.43 13.23 0.51
CA VAL A 87 -0.96 12.00 1.10
C VAL A 87 -2.43 12.22 1.36
N LEU A 88 -3.29 11.35 0.79
CA LEU A 88 -4.71 11.33 1.07
C LEU A 88 -4.97 10.17 2.02
N ALA A 89 -5.37 10.49 3.26
CA ALA A 89 -5.60 9.48 4.28
C ALA A 89 -7.09 9.31 4.55
N VAL A 90 -7.57 8.07 4.48
CA VAL A 90 -8.91 7.70 4.90
C VAL A 90 -8.82 7.23 6.35
N LEU A 91 -9.44 7.98 7.26
CA LEU A 91 -9.35 7.74 8.69
C LEU A 91 -10.57 7.04 9.28
N ASP A 92 -11.64 6.89 8.50
CA ASP A 92 -12.82 6.16 8.92
C ASP A 92 -12.51 4.68 9.08
N GLY A 93 -12.85 4.12 10.23
CA GLY A 93 -12.55 2.72 10.53
C GLY A 93 -11.09 2.45 10.92
N VAL A 94 -10.29 3.48 11.09
CA VAL A 94 -8.88 3.33 11.49
C VAL A 94 -8.79 2.97 12.97
N ASP A 95 -7.91 2.03 13.29
CA ASP A 95 -7.52 1.70 14.67
C ASP A 95 -6.01 1.82 14.82
N VAL A 96 -5.51 1.50 16.03
CA VAL A 96 -4.07 1.63 16.33
C VAL A 96 -3.20 0.68 15.51
N ASP A 97 -3.76 -0.40 15.01
CA ASP A 97 -3.02 -1.40 14.23
C ASP A 97 -3.02 -1.13 12.73
N SER A 98 -3.84 -0.18 12.28
CA SER A 98 -3.97 0.12 10.84
C SER A 98 -2.74 0.80 10.24
N GLY A 99 -1.96 1.49 11.04
CA GLY A 99 -0.82 2.27 10.58
C GLY A 99 -1.19 3.56 9.84
N ALA A 100 -2.46 3.87 9.74
CA ALA A 100 -2.92 5.09 9.09
C ALA A 100 -2.82 6.31 10.01
#